data_671a7d70559059efde884c3eb2acdf7f
#
_entry.id   671a7d70559059efde884c3eb2acdf7f
#
_cell.length_a   1.000
_cell.length_b   1.000
_cell.length_c   1.000
_cell.angle_alpha   90.00
_cell.angle_beta   90.00
_cell.angle_gamma   90.00
#
_symmetry.space_group_name_H-M   'P 1'
#
loop_
_entity.id
_entity.type
_entity.pdbx_description
1 polymer ?
#
loop_
_entity_poly.entity_id
_entity_poly.type
_entity_poly.pdbx_seq_one_letter_code
_entity_poly.pdbx_strand_id
1 'polypeptide(L)'
;MSMKRRNTFAALALGLTLVAAACGSDDDNKTSNTTATTAAATPTTAASTETTEASTETSAGTETTEGSTETTEGSTETTEGSTETTEAGATGGTVRIGVEQEWDCMDWMGSCGGSTYGSWSALFFTSTRPYDFEKKDDGGWGYVPSNLMAEDPTVEMVGGKQTVTYKINPDAVWNDGEPITSTDFKYTWEQVTTGSDIYDTSVYRDVESVDDSDPSTAVLTFSTANASWQDLYESYGIYPSHLLEGKDRNAEAKDGYSWSAGPYQLVKWEKGVGATFEKNPKWWGEPSKIDTIEETFFADTAAEFQAFKAGEVDTIGPQPQLDAIDAINAGGLPGKSVVESNTGNVEALWMNNSVAPFDDVAVRQAVAYAIDRDAIVNKLFGGIGVTTAVNSLNPPILAEFSNQEAYSGYKLDLDKVDEIMTGAGYAKDGDVWAKDGKKVSFVLKSTAGNKRRELTEQVMQQQLADAGFEMTIENQKAGDLFGEQLPAGDFQIALYAQTATTLNPGLSTTMLSTNIPGPDNNNAGQNWTRTNIPEVDPLLIEVDTETDPAKRAEAAKKADDLLAENVASLPLDPLPNIGFYGDNISGDFSIDVIKGPWWNISTWTVKS
;
A
#
# COMPACT_ATOMS: atom_id res chain seq x y z
N MET A 1 57.95 25.28 15.01
CA MET A 1 58.58 24.02 15.47
C MET A 1 57.60 22.91 15.14
N SER A 2 57.97 22.11 14.16
CA SER A 2 57.18 21.07 13.50
C SER A 2 57.10 19.79 14.33
N MET A 3 55.93 19.14 14.37
CA MET A 3 55.90 17.68 14.57
C MET A 3 54.72 17.09 13.79
N LYS A 4 55.04 16.54 12.62
CA LYS A 4 54.21 15.61 11.87
C LYS A 4 54.12 14.27 12.58
N ARG A 5 52.93 13.77 12.84
CA ARG A 5 52.71 12.34 13.12
C ARG A 5 52.09 11.67 11.88
N ARG A 6 52.84 10.75 11.31
CA ARG A 6 52.43 9.79 10.29
C ARG A 6 51.68 8.65 10.99
N ASN A 7 50.45 8.36 10.60
CA ASN A 7 49.81 7.10 10.94
C ASN A 7 49.87 6.17 9.71
N THR A 8 50.47 5.06 9.92
CA THR A 8 50.65 3.95 8.98
C THR A 8 49.41 3.06 9.08
N PHE A 9 48.69 2.91 8.00
CA PHE A 9 47.64 1.87 7.89
C PHE A 9 48.30 0.56 7.47
N ALA A 10 48.16 -0.49 8.29
CA ALA A 10 48.51 -1.86 7.94
C ALA A 10 47.27 -2.52 7.31
N ALA A 11 47.37 -2.87 6.03
CA ALA A 11 46.39 -3.69 5.34
C ALA A 11 46.58 -5.16 5.78
N LEU A 12 45.51 -5.76 6.31
CA LEU A 12 45.44 -7.20 6.54
C LEU A 12 44.71 -7.83 5.36
N ALA A 13 45.47 -8.56 4.53
CA ALA A 13 44.92 -9.42 3.50
C ALA A 13 44.58 -10.79 4.14
N LEU A 14 43.31 -11.17 4.15
CA LEU A 14 42.88 -12.54 4.46
C LEU A 14 42.74 -13.32 3.15
N GLY A 15 43.59 -14.32 3.00
CA GLY A 15 43.55 -15.25 1.88
C GLY A 15 42.46 -16.31 2.07
N LEU A 16 41.62 -16.47 1.04
CA LEU A 16 40.72 -17.62 0.91
C LEU A 16 41.51 -18.83 0.45
N THR A 17 41.55 -19.89 1.25
CA THR A 17 42.00 -21.22 0.83
C THR A 17 40.81 -22.07 0.42
N LEU A 18 40.69 -22.34 -0.89
CA LEU A 18 39.85 -23.41 -1.43
C LEU A 18 40.45 -24.77 -1.02
N VAL A 19 39.63 -25.60 -0.39
CA VAL A 19 39.91 -27.04 -0.26
C VAL A 19 39.00 -27.79 -1.21
N ALA A 20 39.60 -28.29 -2.29
CA ALA A 20 38.99 -29.29 -3.15
C ALA A 20 39.27 -30.68 -2.55
N ALA A 21 38.23 -31.43 -2.25
CA ALA A 21 38.33 -32.86 -1.94
C ALA A 21 37.73 -33.64 -3.10
N ALA A 22 38.60 -34.27 -3.86
CA ALA A 22 38.27 -35.29 -4.86
C ALA A 22 38.45 -36.68 -4.26
N CYS A 23 37.49 -37.57 -4.46
CA CYS A 23 37.58 -39.03 -4.49
C CYS A 23 36.35 -39.45 -5.31
N GLY A 24 36.40 -40.11 -6.44
CA GLY A 24 37.27 -41.11 -7.02
C GLY A 24 36.69 -42.51 -6.86
N SER A 25 36.17 -43.06 -7.93
CA SER A 25 36.30 -44.36 -8.59
C SER A 25 35.00 -44.89 -9.14
N ASP A 26 34.91 -45.01 -10.45
CA ASP A 26 34.95 -46.25 -11.29
C ASP A 26 33.74 -47.18 -11.07
N ASP A 27 33.00 -47.59 -12.05
CA ASP A 27 33.29 -48.30 -13.31
C ASP A 27 32.04 -48.52 -14.16
N ASP A 28 32.29 -48.44 -15.47
CA ASP A 28 31.76 -49.26 -16.57
C ASP A 28 30.26 -49.35 -16.98
N ASN A 29 30.01 -48.75 -18.12
CA ASN A 29 29.75 -49.44 -19.42
C ASN A 29 28.31 -49.58 -19.93
N LYS A 30 28.21 -49.15 -21.19
CA LYS A 30 27.32 -49.54 -22.30
C LYS A 30 26.03 -48.79 -22.58
N THR A 31 26.24 -47.93 -23.60
CA THR A 31 25.42 -47.79 -24.84
C THR A 31 24.12 -48.58 -24.95
N SER A 32 23.00 -47.87 -25.20
CA SER A 32 22.18 -48.11 -26.37
C SER A 32 21.23 -46.98 -26.67
N ASN A 33 21.33 -46.47 -27.89
CA ASN A 33 20.34 -45.65 -28.57
C ASN A 33 19.01 -46.38 -28.64
N THR A 34 17.92 -45.67 -28.34
CA THR A 34 16.65 -45.97 -29.00
C THR A 34 15.82 -44.69 -29.12
N THR A 35 15.71 -44.28 -30.35
CA THR A 35 14.76 -43.31 -30.89
C THR A 35 13.34 -43.83 -30.65
N ALA A 36 12.44 -43.04 -30.12
CA ALA A 36 11.01 -43.35 -30.16
C ALA A 36 10.22 -42.10 -30.52
N THR A 37 9.54 -42.26 -31.56
CA THR A 37 8.70 -41.45 -32.38
C THR A 37 7.47 -40.89 -31.65
N THR A 38 7.15 -39.67 -31.99
CA THR A 38 5.89 -38.95 -31.80
C THR A 38 4.67 -39.78 -32.19
N ALA A 39 3.63 -39.80 -31.37
CA ALA A 39 2.27 -40.08 -31.82
C ALA A 39 1.30 -39.13 -31.13
N ALA A 40 0.72 -38.25 -31.92
CA ALA A 40 -0.41 -37.42 -31.59
C ALA A 40 -1.68 -38.29 -31.49
N ALA A 41 -2.49 -38.05 -30.47
CA ALA A 41 -3.84 -38.58 -30.37
C ALA A 41 -4.84 -37.44 -30.35
N THR A 42 -5.64 -37.39 -31.40
CA THR A 42 -6.84 -36.54 -31.55
C THR A 42 -8.01 -37.16 -30.77
N PRO A 43 -8.86 -36.40 -30.05
CA PRO A 43 -10.10 -36.93 -29.54
C PRO A 43 -11.22 -36.82 -30.56
N THR A 44 -11.88 -37.92 -30.77
CA THR A 44 -13.03 -38.12 -31.65
C THR A 44 -14.32 -37.68 -30.94
N THR A 45 -15.05 -36.81 -31.59
CA THR A 45 -16.44 -36.41 -31.32
C THR A 45 -17.38 -37.60 -31.47
N ALA A 46 -18.29 -37.79 -30.53
CA ALA A 46 -19.51 -38.57 -30.77
C ALA A 46 -20.71 -37.76 -30.28
N ALA A 47 -21.49 -37.36 -31.25
CA ALA A 47 -22.82 -36.79 -31.07
C ALA A 47 -23.84 -37.92 -30.88
N SER A 48 -24.81 -37.70 -30.03
CA SER A 48 -26.09 -38.42 -30.10
C SER A 48 -27.22 -37.44 -29.88
N THR A 49 -28.04 -37.39 -30.88
CA THR A 49 -29.28 -36.68 -31.09
C THR A 49 -30.47 -37.42 -30.46
N GLU A 50 -31.54 -36.62 -30.30
CA GLU A 50 -32.97 -36.97 -30.21
C GLU A 50 -33.52 -37.28 -28.81
N THR A 51 -34.70 -36.86 -28.43
CA THR A 51 -35.90 -36.43 -29.17
C THR A 51 -36.83 -35.61 -28.25
N THR A 52 -37.48 -34.64 -28.86
CA THR A 52 -38.65 -33.86 -28.49
C THR A 52 -39.80 -34.68 -27.93
N GLU A 53 -40.56 -34.17 -26.95
CA GLU A 53 -42.02 -34.11 -27.08
C GLU A 53 -42.62 -33.00 -26.19
N ALA A 54 -43.46 -32.22 -26.81
CA ALA A 54 -44.28 -31.15 -26.24
C ALA A 54 -45.63 -31.73 -25.76
N SER A 55 -46.16 -31.13 -24.73
CA SER A 55 -47.63 -31.19 -24.50
C SER A 55 -48.11 -29.86 -23.92
N THR A 56 -48.89 -29.21 -24.73
CA THR A 56 -49.80 -28.12 -24.45
C THR A 56 -51.06 -28.63 -23.73
N GLU A 57 -51.66 -27.83 -22.86
CA GLU A 57 -53.08 -27.47 -22.78
C GLU A 57 -53.35 -26.66 -21.50
N THR A 58 -53.68 -25.39 -21.56
CA THR A 58 -54.96 -24.71 -21.85
C THR A 58 -56.10 -25.02 -20.89
N SER A 59 -56.53 -24.06 -20.13
CA SER A 59 -57.93 -23.53 -20.03
C SER A 59 -58.11 -22.75 -18.73
N ALA A 60 -58.30 -21.47 -18.72
CA ALA A 60 -59.52 -20.68 -18.96
C ALA A 60 -60.50 -20.62 -17.76
N GLY A 61 -60.62 -19.41 -17.23
CA GLY A 61 -61.83 -18.66 -17.01
C GLY A 61 -62.50 -18.87 -15.64
N THR A 62 -62.88 -17.87 -14.91
CA THR A 62 -64.00 -16.97 -15.19
C THR A 62 -64.10 -15.90 -14.09
N GLU A 63 -64.42 -14.71 -14.48
CA GLU A 63 -64.84 -13.56 -13.67
C GLU A 63 -66.08 -13.85 -12.82
N THR A 64 -66.21 -13.14 -11.70
CA THR A 64 -67.50 -12.50 -11.35
C THR A 64 -67.29 -11.31 -10.41
N THR A 65 -67.82 -10.23 -10.84
CA THR A 65 -68.07 -8.91 -10.24
C THR A 65 -69.13 -8.91 -9.17
N GLU A 66 -69.13 -7.82 -8.40
CA GLU A 66 -70.16 -7.11 -7.60
C GLU A 66 -69.90 -7.12 -6.11
N GLY A 67 -69.98 -6.06 -5.34
CA GLY A 67 -70.42 -4.70 -5.50
C GLY A 67 -70.45 -4.02 -4.13
N SER A 68 -70.16 -2.74 -4.13
CA SER A 68 -70.38 -1.67 -3.15
C SER A 68 -70.93 -1.95 -1.75
N THR A 69 -70.33 -1.37 -0.70
CA THR A 69 -70.99 -0.23 0.02
C THR A 69 -69.99 0.49 0.95
N GLU A 70 -69.98 1.81 0.88
CA GLU A 70 -69.30 2.76 1.79
C GLU A 70 -69.81 2.60 3.23
N THR A 71 -68.89 2.74 4.19
CA THR A 71 -69.17 3.44 5.44
C THR A 71 -67.88 4.03 5.98
N THR A 72 -67.87 5.34 6.03
CA THR A 72 -66.89 6.22 6.66
C THR A 72 -67.02 6.11 8.17
N GLU A 73 -65.92 5.74 8.88
CA GLU A 73 -65.68 6.26 10.24
C GLU A 73 -64.18 6.29 10.49
N GLY A 74 -63.69 7.43 11.02
CA GLY A 74 -62.30 7.73 11.23
C GLY A 74 -61.67 6.90 12.33
N SER A 75 -60.39 6.58 12.10
CA SER A 75 -59.51 6.08 13.14
C SER A 75 -58.13 6.67 12.95
N THR A 76 -57.68 7.25 13.98
CA THR A 76 -56.35 7.73 14.34
C THR A 76 -55.23 6.91 13.72
N GLU A 77 -54.36 7.56 12.93
CA GLU A 77 -53.08 7.02 12.54
C GLU A 77 -52.21 6.85 13.78
N THR A 78 -51.97 5.59 14.13
CA THR A 78 -50.83 5.21 14.96
C THR A 78 -49.76 4.75 13.98
N THR A 79 -48.78 5.60 13.76
CA THR A 79 -47.53 5.22 13.06
C THR A 79 -46.81 4.19 13.93
N GLU A 80 -47.00 2.92 13.64
CA GLU A 80 -46.07 1.90 14.13
C GLU A 80 -44.82 2.03 13.29
N GLY A 81 -43.76 2.58 13.92
CA GLY A 81 -42.42 2.52 13.44
C GLY A 81 -42.03 1.05 13.30
N SER A 82 -41.77 0.64 12.08
CA SER A 82 -41.08 -0.61 11.79
C SER A 82 -39.66 -0.52 12.40
N THR A 83 -39.50 -0.99 13.62
CA THR A 83 -38.19 -1.31 14.17
C THR A 83 -37.73 -2.55 13.41
N GLU A 84 -36.84 -2.38 12.44
CA GLU A 84 -35.96 -3.46 12.02
C GLU A 84 -35.23 -3.91 13.27
N THR A 85 -35.63 -5.05 13.78
CA THR A 85 -34.84 -5.79 14.78
C THR A 85 -33.64 -6.32 14.02
N THR A 86 -32.53 -5.58 14.02
CA THR A 86 -31.21 -6.11 13.74
C THR A 86 -31.02 -7.23 14.76
N GLU A 87 -30.99 -8.49 14.30
CA GLU A 87 -30.58 -9.60 15.14
C GLU A 87 -29.18 -9.27 15.68
N ALA A 88 -29.07 -9.10 16.99
CA ALA A 88 -27.80 -8.89 17.63
C ALA A 88 -26.98 -10.17 17.41
N GLY A 89 -25.95 -10.07 16.57
CA GLY A 89 -25.00 -11.17 16.36
C GLY A 89 -24.43 -11.66 17.70
N ALA A 90 -24.12 -12.94 17.79
CA ALA A 90 -23.50 -13.51 18.98
C ALA A 90 -22.12 -12.87 19.20
N THR A 91 -21.82 -12.48 20.44
CA THR A 91 -20.45 -12.13 20.83
C THR A 91 -19.63 -13.41 20.92
N GLY A 92 -18.42 -13.42 20.32
CA GLY A 92 -17.53 -14.59 20.23
C GLY A 92 -17.50 -15.16 18.81
N GLY A 93 -16.75 -16.25 18.67
CA GLY A 93 -16.59 -16.95 17.40
C GLY A 93 -15.33 -16.56 16.63
N THR A 94 -15.18 -17.17 15.45
CA THR A 94 -14.00 -17.00 14.59
C THR A 94 -14.38 -16.26 13.31
N VAL A 95 -13.55 -15.28 12.91
CA VAL A 95 -13.59 -14.68 11.57
C VAL A 95 -12.38 -15.18 10.79
N ARG A 96 -12.62 -15.66 9.57
CA ARG A 96 -11.60 -16.18 8.66
C ARG A 96 -11.31 -15.12 7.60
N ILE A 97 -10.04 -14.71 7.51
CA ILE A 97 -9.56 -13.70 6.57
C ILE A 97 -8.75 -14.39 5.48
N GLY A 98 -9.02 -14.06 4.22
CA GLY A 98 -8.12 -14.37 3.11
C GLY A 98 -7.15 -13.21 2.90
N VAL A 99 -5.87 -13.52 2.71
CA VAL A 99 -4.79 -12.54 2.50
C VAL A 99 -3.97 -12.97 1.28
N GLU A 100 -3.90 -12.12 0.25
CA GLU A 100 -3.22 -12.46 -1.01
C GLU A 100 -1.69 -12.37 -0.95
N GLN A 101 -1.14 -11.87 0.13
CA GLN A 101 0.30 -11.78 0.30
C GLN A 101 0.69 -12.03 1.76
N GLU A 102 1.47 -13.09 1.99
CA GLU A 102 2.11 -13.32 3.28
C GLU A 102 3.17 -12.24 3.52
N TRP A 103 3.35 -11.83 4.79
CA TRP A 103 4.48 -10.99 5.19
C TRP A 103 5.75 -11.81 5.38
N ASP A 104 6.90 -11.22 5.05
CA ASP A 104 8.19 -11.91 5.11
C ASP A 104 8.72 -12.08 6.55
N CYS A 105 8.42 -11.13 7.42
CA CYS A 105 8.80 -11.11 8.83
C CYS A 105 7.83 -10.23 9.64
N MET A 106 7.97 -10.23 10.97
CA MET A 106 7.11 -9.45 11.89
C MET A 106 7.88 -8.38 12.68
N ASP A 107 9.09 -8.05 12.29
CA ASP A 107 9.77 -6.87 12.81
C ASP A 107 9.40 -5.64 11.97
N TRP A 108 8.29 -5.00 12.31
CA TRP A 108 7.72 -3.91 11.53
C TRP A 108 8.60 -2.66 11.42
N MET A 109 9.60 -2.50 12.29
CA MET A 109 10.63 -1.47 12.11
C MET A 109 11.63 -1.83 11.02
N GLY A 110 11.81 -3.12 10.75
CA GLY A 110 12.76 -3.65 9.80
C GLY A 110 12.24 -3.67 8.36
N SER A 111 12.96 -4.39 7.51
CA SER A 111 12.69 -4.52 6.08
C SER A 111 11.30 -5.06 5.76
N CYS A 112 10.65 -5.81 6.66
CA CYS A 112 9.28 -6.26 6.52
C CYS A 112 8.21 -5.19 6.80
N GLY A 113 8.58 -4.03 7.32
CA GLY A 113 7.66 -2.90 7.55
C GLY A 113 6.98 -2.37 6.30
N GLY A 114 7.47 -2.72 5.10
CA GLY A 114 6.85 -2.38 3.83
C GLY A 114 5.70 -3.31 3.39
N SER A 115 5.33 -4.32 4.17
CA SER A 115 4.22 -5.21 3.84
C SER A 115 2.87 -4.58 4.16
N THR A 116 2.11 -4.18 3.14
CA THR A 116 0.78 -3.59 3.31
C THR A 116 -0.19 -4.55 4.02
N TYR A 117 -0.23 -5.82 3.60
CA TYR A 117 -1.12 -6.81 4.22
C TYR A 117 -0.71 -7.15 5.65
N GLY A 118 0.58 -7.25 5.92
CA GLY A 118 1.08 -7.44 7.27
C GLY A 118 0.73 -6.27 8.20
N SER A 119 0.75 -5.04 7.68
CA SER A 119 0.31 -3.87 8.43
C SER A 119 -1.19 -3.88 8.69
N TRP A 120 -2.02 -4.17 7.66
CA TRP A 120 -3.48 -4.18 7.78
C TRP A 120 -4.01 -5.26 8.74
N SER A 121 -3.29 -6.32 8.92
CA SER A 121 -3.66 -7.40 9.81
C SER A 121 -2.75 -7.46 11.04
N ALA A 122 -1.63 -8.16 11.00
CA ALA A 122 -0.83 -8.47 12.17
C ALA A 122 -0.39 -7.25 12.99
N LEU A 123 0.09 -6.17 12.33
CA LEU A 123 0.52 -4.98 13.05
C LEU A 123 -0.66 -4.27 13.74
N PHE A 124 -1.76 -4.00 13.02
CA PHE A 124 -2.90 -3.28 13.59
C PHE A 124 -3.70 -4.12 14.61
N PHE A 125 -3.61 -5.45 14.56
CA PHE A 125 -4.25 -6.32 15.55
C PHE A 125 -3.47 -6.36 16.87
N THR A 126 -2.14 -6.22 16.84
CA THR A 126 -1.26 -6.51 17.99
C THR A 126 -0.54 -5.30 18.54
N SER A 127 -0.51 -4.17 17.85
CA SER A 127 0.21 -2.97 18.28
C SER A 127 -0.72 -1.85 18.74
N THR A 128 -0.14 -0.87 19.44
CA THR A 128 -0.76 0.39 19.79
C THR A 128 0.10 1.57 19.34
N ARG A 129 -0.52 2.74 19.20
CA ARG A 129 0.10 3.98 18.72
C ARG A 129 -0.59 5.19 19.30
N PRO A 130 0.01 6.42 19.24
CA PRO A 130 -0.60 7.62 19.80
C PRO A 130 -1.86 8.09 19.09
N TYR A 131 -1.94 7.88 17.77
CA TYR A 131 -3.07 8.33 16.97
C TYR A 131 -3.78 7.19 16.26
N ASP A 132 -5.06 7.38 16.03
CA ASP A 132 -5.90 6.68 15.08
C ASP A 132 -6.32 7.63 13.95
N PHE A 133 -7.00 7.10 12.94
CA PHE A 133 -7.51 7.89 11.83
C PHE A 133 -9.03 7.86 11.83
N GLU A 134 -9.65 9.00 11.54
CA GLU A 134 -11.10 9.12 11.46
C GLU A 134 -11.52 9.82 10.18
N LYS A 135 -12.56 9.28 9.55
CA LYS A 135 -13.20 9.90 8.39
C LYS A 135 -14.04 11.08 8.86
N LYS A 136 -13.75 12.27 8.34
CA LYS A 136 -14.47 13.52 8.66
C LYS A 136 -15.78 13.64 7.89
N ASP A 137 -16.67 14.51 8.35
CA ASP A 137 -17.95 14.80 7.70
C ASP A 137 -17.82 15.33 6.26
N ASP A 138 -16.71 15.95 5.93
CA ASP A 138 -16.39 16.45 4.58
C ASP A 138 -15.85 15.37 3.63
N GLY A 139 -15.69 14.14 4.13
CA GLY A 139 -15.15 13.00 3.41
C GLY A 139 -13.61 12.89 3.44
N GLY A 140 -12.92 13.87 4.04
CA GLY A 140 -11.49 13.80 4.34
C GLY A 140 -11.20 12.89 5.53
N TRP A 141 -9.92 12.78 5.88
CA TRP A 141 -9.44 12.02 7.03
C TRP A 141 -8.66 12.91 7.98
N GLY A 142 -8.57 12.52 9.24
CA GLY A 142 -7.82 13.26 10.27
C GLY A 142 -7.28 12.35 11.35
N TYR A 143 -6.26 12.85 12.05
CA TYR A 143 -5.74 12.20 13.25
C TYR A 143 -6.70 12.41 14.42
N VAL A 144 -6.94 11.36 15.19
CA VAL A 144 -7.63 11.39 16.47
C VAL A 144 -6.78 10.67 17.51
N PRO A 145 -6.66 11.17 18.74
CA PRO A 145 -5.91 10.46 19.78
C PRO A 145 -6.47 9.06 19.97
N SER A 146 -5.59 8.07 20.01
CA SER A 146 -5.98 6.69 20.28
C SER A 146 -6.27 6.47 21.76
N ASN A 147 -6.77 5.28 22.11
CA ASN A 147 -6.97 4.90 23.51
C ASN A 147 -5.67 4.72 24.31
N LEU A 148 -4.50 4.75 23.67
CA LEU A 148 -3.20 4.82 24.35
C LEU A 148 -3.01 6.16 25.07
N MET A 149 -3.66 7.22 24.60
CA MET A 149 -3.51 8.56 25.14
C MET A 149 -4.54 8.84 26.23
N ALA A 150 -4.08 9.43 27.36
CA ALA A 150 -4.95 9.92 28.42
C ALA A 150 -5.62 11.26 28.07
N GLU A 151 -4.97 12.05 27.23
CA GLU A 151 -5.43 13.32 26.66
C GLU A 151 -4.75 13.57 25.32
N ASP A 152 -5.24 14.54 24.55
CA ASP A 152 -4.66 14.89 23.25
C ASP A 152 -3.17 15.23 23.40
N PRO A 153 -2.27 14.64 22.59
CA PRO A 153 -0.88 15.04 22.56
C PRO A 153 -0.73 16.52 22.25
N THR A 154 0.20 17.18 22.95
CA THR A 154 0.42 18.62 22.79
C THR A 154 1.74 18.93 22.13
N VAL A 155 1.77 19.99 21.31
CA VAL A 155 2.98 20.51 20.69
C VAL A 155 3.21 21.95 21.12
N GLU A 156 4.41 22.24 21.61
CA GLU A 156 4.78 23.57 22.10
C GLU A 156 6.21 23.95 21.66
N MET A 157 6.51 25.25 21.65
CA MET A 157 7.86 25.75 21.46
C MET A 157 8.50 26.05 22.82
N VAL A 158 9.38 25.19 23.28
CA VAL A 158 10.10 25.32 24.56
C VAL A 158 11.56 25.68 24.30
N GLY A 159 11.99 26.85 24.76
CA GLY A 159 13.37 27.31 24.53
C GLY A 159 13.77 27.48 23.07
N GLY A 160 12.79 27.65 22.19
CA GLY A 160 13.01 27.78 20.73
C GLY A 160 13.06 26.44 20.00
N LYS A 161 12.79 25.33 20.67
CA LYS A 161 12.68 23.98 20.09
C LYS A 161 11.25 23.49 20.16
N GLN A 162 10.81 22.77 19.15
CA GLN A 162 9.54 22.05 19.18
C GLN A 162 9.61 20.92 20.19
N THR A 163 8.57 20.81 21.00
CA THR A 163 8.44 19.77 22.02
C THR A 163 7.04 19.16 21.90
N VAL A 164 6.98 17.83 21.80
CA VAL A 164 5.73 17.06 21.76
C VAL A 164 5.61 16.26 23.06
N THR A 165 4.44 16.36 23.70
CA THR A 165 4.16 15.67 24.96
C THR A 165 3.03 14.66 24.76
N TYR A 166 3.32 13.39 25.06
CA TYR A 166 2.36 12.28 25.08
C TYR A 166 2.05 11.92 26.54
N LYS A 167 0.80 12.03 26.96
CA LYS A 167 0.33 11.51 28.24
C LYS A 167 -0.32 10.16 28.05
N ILE A 168 0.25 9.16 28.67
CA ILE A 168 -0.09 7.76 28.49
C ILE A 168 -1.30 7.41 29.37
N ASN A 169 -2.27 6.70 28.82
CA ASN A 169 -3.42 6.20 29.55
C ASN A 169 -2.95 5.25 30.67
N PRO A 170 -3.31 5.50 31.94
CA PRO A 170 -2.87 4.68 33.06
C PRO A 170 -3.39 3.22 33.02
N ASP A 171 -4.43 2.94 32.21
CA ASP A 171 -4.96 1.60 32.01
C ASP A 171 -4.25 0.83 30.88
N ALA A 172 -3.38 1.51 30.10
CA ALA A 172 -2.66 0.91 28.99
C ALA A 172 -1.59 -0.07 29.48
N VAL A 173 -1.73 -1.32 29.11
CA VAL A 173 -0.83 -2.41 29.53
C VAL A 173 -0.50 -3.34 28.35
N TRP A 174 0.63 -3.98 28.39
CA TRP A 174 0.97 -5.10 27.53
C TRP A 174 0.14 -6.35 27.89
N ASN A 175 0.07 -7.31 26.98
CA ASN A 175 -0.68 -8.56 27.22
C ASN A 175 -0.13 -9.44 28.35
N ASP A 176 1.08 -9.19 28.84
CA ASP A 176 1.63 -9.82 30.05
C ASP A 176 1.22 -9.06 31.34
N GLY A 177 0.65 -7.88 31.20
CA GLY A 177 0.13 -7.04 32.28
C GLY A 177 1.09 -5.95 32.76
N GLU A 178 2.30 -5.84 32.18
CA GLU A 178 3.20 -4.71 32.45
C GLU A 178 2.63 -3.42 31.84
N PRO A 179 2.73 -2.25 32.54
CA PRO A 179 2.21 -0.99 32.02
C PRO A 179 3.01 -0.50 30.81
N ILE A 180 2.33 0.13 29.86
CA ILE A 180 2.99 0.89 28.80
C ILE A 180 3.44 2.22 29.40
N THR A 181 4.72 2.56 29.22
CA THR A 181 5.36 3.72 29.83
C THR A 181 6.14 4.57 28.83
N SER A 182 6.54 5.76 29.25
CA SER A 182 7.44 6.64 28.48
C SER A 182 8.75 5.98 28.09
N THR A 183 9.21 4.96 28.83
CA THR A 183 10.41 4.18 28.49
C THR A 183 10.18 3.36 27.21
N ASP A 184 8.95 2.89 26.93
CA ASP A 184 8.64 2.19 25.68
C ASP A 184 8.70 3.15 24.47
N PHE A 185 8.24 4.39 24.65
CA PHE A 185 8.37 5.45 23.63
C PHE A 185 9.84 5.76 23.33
N LYS A 186 10.65 5.91 24.37
CA LYS A 186 12.09 6.16 24.24
C LYS A 186 12.81 4.99 23.58
N TYR A 187 12.54 3.76 24.04
CA TYR A 187 13.10 2.55 23.46
C TYR A 187 12.80 2.48 21.96
N THR A 188 11.53 2.70 21.58
CA THR A 188 11.10 2.68 20.18
C THR A 188 11.84 3.72 19.35
N TRP A 189 11.96 4.96 19.84
CA TRP A 189 12.74 6.01 19.19
C TRP A 189 14.23 5.64 19.05
N GLU A 190 14.85 5.11 20.10
CA GLU A 190 16.24 4.68 20.08
C GLU A 190 16.46 3.56 19.05
N GLN A 191 15.55 2.59 18.96
CA GLN A 191 15.63 1.53 17.97
C GLN A 191 15.52 2.07 16.54
N VAL A 192 14.60 2.97 16.26
CA VAL A 192 14.44 3.56 14.92
C VAL A 192 15.65 4.39 14.52
N THR A 193 16.25 5.12 15.46
CA THR A 193 17.35 6.06 15.14
C THR A 193 18.74 5.45 15.21
N THR A 194 18.94 4.40 15.99
CA THR A 194 20.26 3.80 16.24
C THR A 194 20.33 2.29 15.98
N GLY A 195 19.18 1.65 15.79
CA GLY A 195 19.08 0.21 15.56
C GLY A 195 19.57 -0.20 14.17
N SER A 196 19.66 -1.51 13.97
CA SER A 196 19.97 -2.12 12.68
C SER A 196 18.68 -2.54 11.96
N ASP A 197 18.73 -2.63 10.64
CA ASP A 197 17.60 -3.03 9.80
C ASP A 197 16.35 -2.18 10.08
N ILE A 198 16.42 -0.90 9.73
CA ILE A 198 15.31 0.04 9.86
C ILE A 198 14.80 0.42 8.48
N TYR A 199 13.49 0.22 8.27
CA TYR A 199 12.81 0.47 7.00
C TYR A 199 12.75 1.97 6.66
N ASP A 200 12.33 2.80 7.64
CA ASP A 200 12.24 4.26 7.47
C ASP A 200 12.54 5.00 8.78
N THR A 201 13.40 6.01 8.69
CA THR A 201 13.78 6.88 9.82
C THR A 201 13.30 8.32 9.66
N SER A 202 12.58 8.64 8.58
CA SER A 202 12.36 10.02 8.12
C SER A 202 11.71 10.91 9.18
N VAL A 203 10.64 10.44 9.85
CA VAL A 203 9.90 11.20 10.86
C VAL A 203 10.71 11.40 12.15
N TYR A 204 11.62 10.47 12.45
CA TYR A 204 12.42 10.48 13.69
C TYR A 204 13.73 11.24 13.58
N ARG A 205 14.16 11.58 12.37
CA ARG A 205 15.48 12.18 12.07
C ARG A 205 15.79 13.41 12.92
N ASP A 206 14.78 14.24 13.16
CA ASP A 206 14.92 15.50 13.87
C ASP A 206 14.58 15.41 15.37
N VAL A 207 14.23 14.24 15.88
CA VAL A 207 14.03 14.02 17.32
C VAL A 207 15.38 13.96 18.02
N GLU A 208 15.69 14.97 18.83
CA GLU A 208 16.96 15.09 19.55
C GLU A 208 16.99 14.24 20.81
N SER A 209 15.85 14.14 21.51
CA SER A 209 15.74 13.40 22.77
C SER A 209 14.31 13.04 23.11
N VAL A 210 14.15 11.96 23.86
CA VAL A 210 12.92 11.56 24.52
C VAL A 210 13.18 11.53 26.03
N ASP A 211 12.47 12.39 26.79
CA ASP A 211 12.49 12.39 28.26
C ASP A 211 11.45 11.39 28.76
N ASP A 212 11.91 10.37 29.48
CA ASP A 212 11.14 9.29 30.11
C ASP A 212 11.22 9.33 31.66
N SER A 213 11.55 10.48 32.22
CA SER A 213 11.70 10.65 33.69
C SER A 213 10.37 10.48 34.45
N ASP A 214 9.23 10.76 33.82
CA ASP A 214 7.90 10.42 34.29
C ASP A 214 7.34 9.25 33.50
N PRO A 215 7.11 8.08 34.10
CA PRO A 215 6.65 6.89 33.36
C PRO A 215 5.28 7.06 32.68
N SER A 216 4.47 8.04 33.10
CA SER A 216 3.17 8.35 32.47
C SER A 216 3.25 9.38 31.36
N THR A 217 4.42 9.98 31.11
CA THR A 217 4.55 11.12 30.19
C THR A 217 5.85 11.02 29.38
N ALA A 218 5.73 10.84 28.07
CA ALA A 218 6.88 10.92 27.16
C ALA A 218 6.97 12.33 26.55
N VAL A 219 8.14 12.96 26.64
CA VAL A 219 8.37 14.30 26.09
C VAL A 219 9.48 14.26 25.05
N LEU A 220 9.12 14.51 23.80
CA LEU A 220 10.04 14.53 22.68
C LEU A 220 10.47 15.95 22.36
N THR A 221 11.78 16.17 22.23
CA THR A 221 12.35 17.45 21.82
C THR A 221 12.99 17.32 20.45
N PHE A 222 12.70 18.26 19.56
CA PHE A 222 13.20 18.27 18.17
C PHE A 222 14.35 19.25 18.00
N SER A 223 15.35 18.87 17.23
CA SER A 223 16.45 19.74 16.79
C SER A 223 16.01 20.74 15.72
N THR A 224 15.11 20.32 14.84
CA THR A 224 14.46 21.12 13.80
C THR A 224 12.94 20.92 13.90
N ALA A 225 12.14 21.94 13.58
CA ALA A 225 10.69 21.79 13.59
C ALA A 225 10.27 20.68 12.60
N ASN A 226 9.35 19.84 13.04
CA ASN A 226 8.78 18.75 12.26
C ASN A 226 7.26 18.95 12.17
N ALA A 227 6.77 19.24 10.96
CA ALA A 227 5.37 19.47 10.71
C ALA A 227 4.55 18.17 10.67
N SER A 228 5.22 17.02 10.50
CA SER A 228 4.62 15.67 10.49
C SER A 228 4.79 14.94 11.83
N TRP A 229 4.91 15.66 12.94
CA TRP A 229 5.13 15.08 14.26
C TRP A 229 4.05 14.07 14.71
N GLN A 230 2.83 14.16 14.16
CA GLN A 230 1.75 13.20 14.43
C GLN A 230 2.01 11.82 13.84
N ASP A 231 2.94 11.71 12.88
CA ASP A 231 3.33 10.42 12.28
C ASP A 231 4.30 9.61 13.16
N LEU A 232 4.82 10.22 14.24
CA LEU A 232 5.67 9.49 15.18
C LEU A 232 4.90 8.31 15.78
N TYR A 233 5.52 7.14 15.76
CA TYR A 233 4.99 5.86 16.22
C TYR A 233 3.83 5.28 15.38
N GLU A 234 3.39 5.94 14.29
CA GLU A 234 2.26 5.46 13.49
C GLU A 234 2.63 4.24 12.63
N SER A 235 3.77 4.27 11.96
CA SER A 235 4.18 3.20 11.03
C SER A 235 4.54 1.88 11.72
N TYR A 236 5.02 1.92 12.96
CA TYR A 236 5.59 0.75 13.65
C TYR A 236 4.88 0.40 14.96
N GLY A 237 4.09 1.31 15.50
CA GLY A 237 3.57 1.20 16.87
C GLY A 237 4.66 1.37 17.93
N ILE A 238 4.27 1.15 19.18
CA ILE A 238 5.18 1.17 20.33
C ILE A 238 5.70 -0.25 20.59
N TYR A 239 6.98 -0.37 20.94
CA TYR A 239 7.64 -1.65 21.25
C TYR A 239 7.92 -1.81 22.75
N PRO A 240 7.79 -3.03 23.32
CA PRO A 240 7.93 -3.29 24.75
C PRO A 240 9.40 -3.25 25.20
N SER A 241 9.81 -2.16 25.83
CA SER A 241 11.17 -1.99 26.33
C SER A 241 11.56 -3.08 27.35
N HIS A 242 10.65 -3.43 28.25
CA HIS A 242 10.88 -4.44 29.30
C HIS A 242 11.17 -5.85 28.74
N LEU A 243 10.72 -6.17 27.52
CA LEU A 243 10.98 -7.43 26.85
C LEU A 243 12.20 -7.40 25.95
N LEU A 244 12.54 -6.23 25.39
CA LEU A 244 13.48 -6.10 24.26
C LEU A 244 14.77 -5.36 24.62
N GLU A 245 14.83 -4.60 25.71
CA GLU A 245 16.05 -3.88 26.11
C GLU A 245 17.22 -4.84 26.29
N GLY A 246 18.36 -4.50 25.67
CA GLY A 246 19.57 -5.30 25.69
C GLY A 246 19.56 -6.55 24.80
N LYS A 247 18.50 -6.76 24.02
CA LYS A 247 18.39 -7.84 23.03
C LYS A 247 18.51 -7.30 21.60
N ASP A 248 18.70 -8.20 20.66
CA ASP A 248 18.56 -7.93 19.24
C ASP A 248 17.07 -7.96 18.88
N ARG A 249 16.47 -6.77 18.71
CA ARG A 249 15.06 -6.59 18.37
C ARG A 249 14.64 -7.40 17.14
N ASN A 250 15.44 -7.34 16.07
CA ASN A 250 15.13 -8.07 14.84
C ASN A 250 15.12 -9.58 15.07
N ALA A 251 16.09 -10.11 15.81
CA ALA A 251 16.12 -11.54 16.13
C ALA A 251 14.93 -12.00 16.98
N GLU A 252 14.44 -11.14 17.89
CA GLU A 252 13.29 -11.44 18.76
C GLU A 252 11.93 -11.33 18.03
N ALA A 253 11.84 -10.45 17.02
CA ALA A 253 10.55 -10.11 16.38
C ALA A 253 10.31 -10.79 15.03
N LYS A 254 11.34 -10.97 14.21
CA LYS A 254 11.22 -11.33 12.78
C LYS A 254 10.45 -12.62 12.48
N ASP A 255 10.55 -13.62 13.34
CA ASP A 255 9.89 -14.91 13.15
C ASP A 255 8.57 -15.05 13.95
N GLY A 256 8.03 -13.92 14.39
CA GLY A 256 6.83 -13.81 15.21
C GLY A 256 7.15 -13.42 16.65
N TYR A 257 6.22 -12.74 17.29
CA TYR A 257 6.35 -12.29 18.66
C TYR A 257 5.09 -12.58 19.49
N SER A 258 5.24 -12.68 20.80
CA SER A 258 4.15 -12.96 21.71
C SER A 258 3.60 -11.73 22.45
N TRP A 259 4.27 -10.58 22.38
CA TRP A 259 3.76 -9.36 23.00
C TRP A 259 2.61 -8.75 22.18
N SER A 260 1.72 -8.09 22.85
CA SER A 260 0.66 -7.31 22.22
C SER A 260 0.21 -6.18 23.11
N ALA A 261 -0.08 -5.05 22.49
CA ALA A 261 -0.78 -3.91 23.08
C ALA A 261 -2.02 -3.55 22.25
N GLY A 262 -2.46 -4.44 21.38
CA GLY A 262 -3.66 -4.32 20.57
C GLY A 262 -4.81 -5.20 21.09
N PRO A 263 -5.96 -5.18 20.37
CA PRO A 263 -7.15 -5.98 20.73
C PRO A 263 -6.95 -7.49 20.59
N TYR A 264 -5.94 -7.90 19.83
CA TYR A 264 -5.59 -9.31 19.63
C TYR A 264 -4.11 -9.56 19.92
N GLN A 265 -3.76 -10.83 20.10
CA GLN A 265 -2.38 -11.33 20.22
C GLN A 265 -2.14 -12.45 19.23
N LEU A 266 -0.94 -12.52 18.66
CA LEU A 266 -0.53 -13.60 17.78
C LEU A 266 -0.37 -14.89 18.59
N VAL A 267 -1.04 -15.96 18.16
CA VAL A 267 -0.92 -17.30 18.76
C VAL A 267 -0.10 -18.22 17.89
N LYS A 268 -0.24 -18.10 16.57
CA LYS A 268 0.44 -18.95 15.62
C LYS A 268 0.68 -18.21 14.30
N TRP A 269 1.86 -18.38 13.77
CA TRP A 269 2.17 -18.08 12.37
C TRP A 269 2.81 -19.31 11.74
N GLU A 270 2.17 -19.87 10.72
CA GLU A 270 2.65 -20.99 9.93
C GLU A 270 2.97 -20.51 8.53
N LYS A 271 4.27 -20.33 8.26
CA LYS A 271 4.76 -19.76 7.01
C LYS A 271 4.25 -20.50 5.78
N GLY A 272 3.73 -19.75 4.81
CA GLY A 272 3.09 -20.30 3.60
C GLY A 272 1.69 -20.86 3.80
N VAL A 273 1.11 -20.77 5.01
CA VAL A 273 -0.23 -21.32 5.32
C VAL A 273 -1.16 -20.25 5.87
N GLY A 274 -0.79 -19.61 6.99
CA GLY A 274 -1.65 -18.62 7.64
C GLY A 274 -1.20 -18.25 9.05
N ALA A 275 -2.01 -17.42 9.70
CA ALA A 275 -1.80 -16.98 11.07
C ALA A 275 -3.09 -17.08 11.90
N THR A 276 -2.94 -17.18 13.21
CA THR A 276 -4.05 -17.21 14.16
C THR A 276 -3.82 -16.16 15.24
N PHE A 277 -4.83 -15.32 15.44
CA PHE A 277 -4.85 -14.33 16.50
C PHE A 277 -6.03 -14.63 17.43
N GLU A 278 -5.81 -14.45 18.73
CA GLU A 278 -6.84 -14.56 19.75
C GLU A 278 -7.01 -13.22 20.47
N LYS A 279 -8.16 -13.00 21.09
CA LYS A 279 -8.39 -11.82 21.94
C LYS A 279 -7.24 -11.63 22.91
N ASN A 280 -6.77 -10.40 23.03
CA ASN A 280 -5.89 -9.99 24.11
C ASN A 280 -6.70 -9.79 25.39
N PRO A 281 -6.55 -10.64 26.41
CA PRO A 281 -7.34 -10.57 27.64
C PRO A 281 -6.99 -9.33 28.49
N LYS A 282 -5.92 -8.63 28.13
CA LYS A 282 -5.44 -7.41 28.81
C LYS A 282 -5.73 -6.14 28.04
N TRP A 283 -6.40 -6.26 26.89
CA TRP A 283 -6.79 -5.10 26.11
C TRP A 283 -7.67 -4.16 26.92
N TRP A 284 -7.27 -2.90 27.05
CA TRP A 284 -7.94 -1.86 27.86
C TRP A 284 -8.95 -1.02 27.07
N GLY A 285 -9.02 -1.19 25.73
CA GLY A 285 -10.01 -0.55 24.89
C GLY A 285 -11.35 -1.27 24.90
N GLU A 286 -12.21 -0.95 23.95
CA GLU A 286 -13.50 -1.64 23.79
C GLU A 286 -13.29 -3.16 23.62
N PRO A 287 -14.01 -3.98 24.38
CA PRO A 287 -13.84 -5.42 24.33
C PRO A 287 -14.13 -5.99 22.93
N SER A 288 -13.20 -6.76 22.39
CA SER A 288 -13.39 -7.42 21.09
C SER A 288 -14.57 -8.35 21.12
N LYS A 289 -15.44 -8.27 20.13
CA LYS A 289 -16.62 -9.16 19.98
C LYS A 289 -16.27 -10.49 19.32
N ILE A 290 -15.17 -10.56 18.55
CA ILE A 290 -14.65 -11.75 17.89
C ILE A 290 -13.58 -12.39 18.77
N ASP A 291 -13.64 -13.72 19.00
CA ASP A 291 -12.68 -14.42 19.86
C ASP A 291 -11.38 -14.73 19.14
N THR A 292 -11.50 -15.13 17.87
CA THR A 292 -10.36 -15.63 17.07
C THR A 292 -10.42 -15.05 15.66
N ILE A 293 -9.26 -14.69 15.13
CA ILE A 293 -9.06 -14.37 13.72
C ILE A 293 -8.13 -15.44 13.15
N GLU A 294 -8.57 -16.09 12.08
CA GLU A 294 -7.78 -17.05 11.32
C GLU A 294 -7.49 -16.45 9.95
N GLU A 295 -6.21 -16.24 9.64
CA GLU A 295 -5.77 -15.79 8.34
C GLU A 295 -5.27 -16.97 7.51
N THR A 296 -5.63 -16.97 6.23
CA THR A 296 -5.13 -17.90 5.21
C THR A 296 -4.40 -17.13 4.13
N PHE A 297 -3.15 -17.50 3.85
CA PHE A 297 -2.35 -16.89 2.80
C PHE A 297 -2.64 -17.54 1.45
N PHE A 298 -2.92 -16.71 0.45
CA PHE A 298 -3.15 -17.14 -0.93
C PHE A 298 -1.99 -16.72 -1.82
N ALA A 299 -1.67 -17.54 -2.81
CA ALA A 299 -0.59 -17.27 -3.74
C ALA A 299 -0.97 -16.24 -4.82
N ASP A 300 -2.27 -16.05 -5.04
CA ASP A 300 -2.81 -15.12 -6.03
C ASP A 300 -4.26 -14.70 -5.68
N THR A 301 -4.64 -13.51 -6.18
CA THR A 301 -5.97 -12.91 -5.98
C THR A 301 -7.12 -13.80 -6.45
N ALA A 302 -6.93 -14.60 -7.52
CA ALA A 302 -8.01 -15.44 -8.03
C ALA A 302 -8.31 -16.60 -7.08
N ALA A 303 -7.30 -17.21 -6.46
CA ALA A 303 -7.45 -18.26 -5.45
C ALA A 303 -8.15 -17.72 -4.21
N GLU A 304 -7.73 -16.55 -3.70
CA GLU A 304 -8.36 -15.84 -2.58
C GLU A 304 -9.85 -15.57 -2.85
N PHE A 305 -10.14 -15.05 -4.03
CA PHE A 305 -11.52 -14.72 -4.42
C PHE A 305 -12.41 -15.96 -4.58
N GLN A 306 -11.87 -17.09 -5.06
CA GLN A 306 -12.63 -18.36 -5.10
C GLN A 306 -12.89 -18.92 -3.70
N ALA A 307 -11.94 -18.82 -2.78
CA ALA A 307 -12.12 -19.22 -1.39
C ALA A 307 -13.24 -18.40 -0.71
N PHE A 308 -13.29 -17.09 -0.96
CA PHE A 308 -14.38 -16.23 -0.49
C PHE A 308 -15.74 -16.66 -1.05
N LYS A 309 -15.84 -16.89 -2.36
CA LYS A 309 -17.09 -17.38 -3.00
C LYS A 309 -17.55 -18.72 -2.48
N ALA A 310 -16.61 -19.59 -2.13
CA ALA A 310 -16.88 -20.90 -1.55
C ALA A 310 -17.25 -20.85 -0.06
N GLY A 311 -17.09 -19.69 0.61
CA GLY A 311 -17.29 -19.52 2.04
C GLY A 311 -16.19 -20.18 2.89
N GLU A 312 -15.02 -20.41 2.31
CA GLU A 312 -13.84 -20.90 3.02
C GLU A 312 -13.22 -19.81 3.89
N VAL A 313 -13.30 -18.55 3.43
CA VAL A 313 -12.98 -17.34 4.20
C VAL A 313 -14.20 -16.43 4.26
N ASP A 314 -14.27 -15.59 5.30
CA ASP A 314 -15.41 -14.74 5.61
C ASP A 314 -15.25 -13.32 5.06
N THR A 315 -14.01 -12.90 4.87
CA THR A 315 -13.66 -11.57 4.33
C THR A 315 -12.33 -11.63 3.60
N ILE A 316 -12.21 -10.78 2.56
CA ILE A 316 -10.98 -10.57 1.80
C ILE A 316 -10.83 -9.08 1.47
N GLY A 317 -9.58 -8.66 1.25
CA GLY A 317 -9.23 -7.31 0.82
C GLY A 317 -8.30 -7.33 -0.39
N PRO A 318 -8.73 -7.88 -1.54
CA PRO A 318 -7.83 -8.09 -2.68
C PRO A 318 -7.40 -6.77 -3.30
N GLN A 319 -6.27 -6.80 -4.00
CA GLN A 319 -5.95 -5.72 -4.92
C GLN A 319 -7.08 -5.54 -5.94
N PRO A 320 -7.31 -4.32 -6.45
CA PRO A 320 -8.40 -4.04 -7.39
C PRO A 320 -8.10 -4.62 -8.78
N GLN A 321 -8.12 -5.96 -8.88
CA GLN A 321 -7.97 -6.69 -10.13
C GLN A 321 -9.28 -6.66 -10.94
N LEU A 322 -9.17 -6.86 -12.25
CA LEU A 322 -10.33 -6.76 -13.16
C LEU A 322 -11.45 -7.76 -12.84
N ASP A 323 -11.11 -8.97 -12.43
CA ASP A 323 -12.07 -10.01 -12.07
C ASP A 323 -12.86 -9.67 -10.79
N ALA A 324 -12.23 -9.02 -9.81
CA ALA A 324 -12.91 -8.51 -8.62
C ALA A 324 -13.89 -7.38 -8.99
N ILE A 325 -13.47 -6.45 -9.85
CA ILE A 325 -14.30 -5.35 -10.36
C ILE A 325 -15.48 -5.89 -11.19
N ASP A 326 -15.22 -6.83 -12.09
CA ASP A 326 -16.26 -7.48 -12.89
C ASP A 326 -17.27 -8.21 -12.02
N ALA A 327 -16.83 -8.86 -10.95
CA ALA A 327 -17.71 -9.53 -10.00
C ALA A 327 -18.58 -8.55 -9.20
N ILE A 328 -18.06 -7.38 -8.81
CA ILE A 328 -18.86 -6.31 -8.19
C ILE A 328 -19.94 -5.85 -9.15
N ASN A 329 -19.58 -5.59 -10.42
CA ASN A 329 -20.51 -5.11 -11.45
C ASN A 329 -21.59 -6.13 -11.80
N ALA A 330 -21.24 -7.41 -11.88
CA ALA A 330 -22.17 -8.48 -12.17
C ALA A 330 -23.18 -8.70 -11.04
N GLY A 331 -22.83 -8.36 -9.82
CA GLY A 331 -23.61 -8.66 -8.61
C GLY A 331 -23.64 -10.15 -8.29
N GLY A 332 -24.37 -10.51 -7.24
CA GLY A 332 -24.55 -11.93 -6.86
C GLY A 332 -23.40 -12.56 -6.10
N LEU A 333 -22.47 -11.74 -5.61
CA LEU A 333 -21.47 -12.17 -4.63
C LEU A 333 -22.15 -12.40 -3.27
N PRO A 334 -21.67 -13.36 -2.45
CA PRO A 334 -22.13 -13.47 -1.08
C PRO A 334 -21.79 -12.19 -0.30
N GLY A 335 -22.74 -11.73 0.52
CA GLY A 335 -22.52 -10.63 1.42
C GLY A 335 -22.45 -9.24 0.77
N LYS A 336 -21.49 -8.44 1.22
CA LYS A 336 -21.31 -7.02 0.85
C LYS A 336 -19.93 -6.78 0.26
N SER A 337 -19.85 -5.97 -0.78
CA SER A 337 -18.60 -5.36 -1.24
C SER A 337 -18.55 -3.87 -0.87
N VAL A 338 -17.37 -3.39 -0.55
CA VAL A 338 -17.07 -1.99 -0.26
C VAL A 338 -15.91 -1.54 -1.13
N VAL A 339 -16.04 -0.36 -1.72
CA VAL A 339 -14.99 0.28 -2.51
C VAL A 339 -14.69 1.63 -1.88
N GLU A 340 -13.41 1.86 -1.56
CA GLU A 340 -12.90 3.18 -1.18
C GLU A 340 -11.97 3.67 -2.29
N SER A 341 -12.39 4.71 -2.99
CA SER A 341 -11.64 5.28 -4.13
C SER A 341 -10.76 6.47 -3.74
N ASN A 342 -11.05 7.10 -2.60
CA ASN A 342 -10.21 8.17 -2.06
C ASN A 342 -9.15 7.57 -1.13
N THR A 343 -8.11 7.01 -1.71
CA THR A 343 -7.07 6.27 -0.99
C THR A 343 -5.75 7.05 -0.90
N GLY A 344 -4.84 6.56 -0.07
CA GLY A 344 -3.45 7.01 -0.02
C GLY A 344 -2.57 6.48 -1.15
N ASN A 345 -3.14 5.76 -2.12
CA ASN A 345 -2.38 5.10 -3.18
C ASN A 345 -2.39 5.93 -4.47
N VAL A 346 -1.23 6.08 -5.08
CA VAL A 346 -1.08 6.65 -6.43
C VAL A 346 -0.26 5.70 -7.28
N GLU A 347 -0.89 5.06 -8.25
CA GLU A 347 -0.16 4.37 -9.33
C GLU A 347 0.39 5.42 -10.29
N ALA A 348 1.66 5.32 -10.65
CA ALA A 348 2.30 6.28 -11.53
C ALA A 348 3.35 5.62 -12.42
N LEU A 349 3.70 6.33 -13.48
CA LEU A 349 4.88 6.05 -14.29
C LEU A 349 6.07 6.81 -13.68
N TRP A 350 6.93 6.09 -13.03
CA TRP A 350 8.14 6.58 -12.38
C TRP A 350 9.29 6.59 -13.36
N MET A 351 9.73 7.77 -13.78
CA MET A 351 10.77 7.96 -14.80
C MET A 351 12.13 8.17 -14.14
N ASN A 352 13.15 7.45 -14.58
CA ASN A 352 14.52 7.69 -14.12
C ASN A 352 15.11 8.91 -14.86
N ASN A 353 15.11 10.06 -14.21
CA ASN A 353 15.51 11.35 -14.77
C ASN A 353 17.02 11.46 -15.05
N SER A 354 17.82 10.43 -14.69
CA SER A 354 19.28 10.43 -14.89
C SER A 354 19.75 9.60 -16.09
N VAL A 355 18.85 8.88 -16.76
CA VAL A 355 19.21 7.97 -17.87
C VAL A 355 18.42 8.26 -19.13
N ALA A 356 19.08 8.12 -20.28
CA ALA A 356 18.41 8.28 -21.57
C ALA A 356 17.30 7.22 -21.77
N PRO A 357 16.17 7.59 -22.39
CA PRO A 357 15.86 8.89 -22.96
C PRO A 357 15.20 9.87 -21.97
N PHE A 358 14.99 9.49 -20.70
CA PHE A 358 14.27 10.29 -19.70
C PHE A 358 15.13 11.34 -18.98
N ASP A 359 16.41 11.43 -19.29
CA ASP A 359 17.28 12.58 -18.94
C ASP A 359 16.93 13.86 -19.73
N ASP A 360 16.21 13.74 -20.86
CA ASP A 360 15.67 14.85 -21.63
C ASP A 360 14.21 15.15 -21.22
N VAL A 361 13.97 16.33 -20.63
CA VAL A 361 12.62 16.78 -20.22
C VAL A 361 11.62 16.77 -21.37
N ALA A 362 12.07 17.08 -22.60
CA ALA A 362 11.20 17.08 -23.78
C ALA A 362 10.63 15.67 -24.05
N VAL A 363 11.41 14.62 -23.85
CA VAL A 363 10.94 13.24 -23.98
C VAL A 363 9.91 12.93 -22.90
N ARG A 364 10.16 13.32 -21.64
CA ARG A 364 9.20 13.09 -20.55
C ARG A 364 7.87 13.79 -20.80
N GLN A 365 7.92 15.06 -21.22
CA GLN A 365 6.71 15.82 -21.59
C GLN A 365 5.98 15.19 -22.78
N ALA A 366 6.69 14.80 -23.82
CA ALA A 366 6.09 14.18 -25.00
C ALA A 366 5.43 12.83 -24.66
N VAL A 367 6.07 12.01 -23.82
CA VAL A 367 5.49 10.75 -23.30
C VAL A 367 4.21 11.03 -22.50
N ALA A 368 4.17 12.10 -21.70
CA ALA A 368 2.97 12.46 -20.95
C ALA A 368 1.79 12.88 -21.85
N TYR A 369 2.07 13.55 -22.97
CA TYR A 369 1.04 13.88 -23.98
C TYR A 369 0.69 12.71 -24.91
N ALA A 370 1.48 11.64 -24.90
CA ALA A 370 1.23 10.46 -25.72
C ALA A 370 0.26 9.46 -25.07
N ILE A 371 -0.10 9.64 -23.79
CA ILE A 371 -0.88 8.68 -23.00
C ILE A 371 -2.25 9.26 -22.65
N ASP A 372 -3.32 8.57 -23.04
CA ASP A 372 -4.68 8.86 -22.57
C ASP A 372 -4.90 8.20 -21.20
N ARG A 373 -4.51 8.91 -20.15
CA ARG A 373 -4.59 8.45 -18.76
C ARG A 373 -6.03 8.20 -18.34
N ASP A 374 -6.95 9.10 -18.68
CA ASP A 374 -8.37 8.96 -18.33
C ASP A 374 -8.99 7.72 -18.99
N ALA A 375 -8.67 7.42 -20.25
CA ALA A 375 -9.15 6.22 -20.92
C ALA A 375 -8.61 4.94 -20.27
N ILE A 376 -7.35 4.93 -19.81
CA ILE A 376 -6.77 3.82 -19.07
C ILE A 376 -7.51 3.62 -17.75
N VAL A 377 -7.65 4.67 -16.93
CA VAL A 377 -8.32 4.61 -15.62
C VAL A 377 -9.78 4.17 -15.77
N ASN A 378 -10.52 4.74 -16.73
CA ASN A 378 -11.89 4.33 -16.99
C ASN A 378 -12.01 2.87 -17.45
N LYS A 379 -11.04 2.37 -18.22
CA LYS A 379 -11.00 0.95 -18.62
C LYS A 379 -10.76 0.02 -17.43
N LEU A 380 -9.92 0.43 -16.48
CA LEU A 380 -9.58 -0.37 -15.31
C LEU A 380 -10.70 -0.31 -14.26
N PHE A 381 -11.19 0.87 -13.94
CA PHE A 381 -12.00 1.14 -12.75
C PHE A 381 -13.35 1.81 -13.04
N GLY A 382 -13.71 2.06 -14.30
CA GLY A 382 -14.97 2.68 -14.67
C GLY A 382 -16.19 1.93 -14.14
N GLY A 383 -16.10 0.61 -14.03
CA GLY A 383 -17.14 -0.25 -13.45
C GLY A 383 -17.43 0.01 -11.97
N ILE A 384 -16.50 0.57 -11.24
CA ILE A 384 -16.65 0.96 -9.81
C ILE A 384 -16.67 2.48 -9.63
N GLY A 385 -16.87 3.24 -10.71
CA GLY A 385 -17.07 4.69 -10.69
C GLY A 385 -15.81 5.54 -10.71
N VAL A 386 -14.61 4.96 -10.82
CA VAL A 386 -13.34 5.69 -10.97
C VAL A 386 -13.02 5.81 -12.46
N THR A 387 -13.08 7.04 -13.00
CA THR A 387 -13.04 7.26 -14.46
C THR A 387 -11.98 8.25 -14.92
N THR A 388 -11.29 8.91 -13.98
CA THR A 388 -10.31 9.96 -14.28
C THR A 388 -8.99 9.72 -13.59
N ALA A 389 -7.92 10.13 -14.25
CA ALA A 389 -6.57 10.06 -13.71
C ALA A 389 -6.37 11.01 -12.53
N VAL A 390 -5.45 10.64 -11.64
CA VAL A 390 -4.91 11.54 -10.62
C VAL A 390 -4.00 12.57 -11.29
N ASN A 391 -4.07 13.82 -10.84
CA ASN A 391 -3.30 14.92 -11.41
C ASN A 391 -2.29 15.55 -10.42
N SER A 392 -1.88 14.78 -9.42
CA SER A 392 -0.87 15.12 -8.43
C SER A 392 -0.10 13.87 -8.05
N LEU A 393 1.17 14.00 -7.67
CA LEU A 393 1.93 12.91 -7.06
C LEU A 393 1.60 12.74 -5.58
N ASN A 394 1.02 13.76 -4.93
CA ASN A 394 0.35 13.60 -3.65
C ASN A 394 -1.02 12.94 -3.85
N PRO A 395 -1.34 11.87 -3.11
CA PRO A 395 -2.61 11.17 -3.28
C PRO A 395 -3.81 12.06 -2.93
N PRO A 396 -4.99 11.80 -3.52
CA PRO A 396 -6.20 12.60 -3.30
C PRO A 396 -6.66 12.68 -1.84
N ILE A 397 -6.36 11.68 -1.02
CA ILE A 397 -6.64 11.69 0.42
C ILE A 397 -5.97 12.87 1.14
N LEU A 398 -4.83 13.35 0.63
CA LEU A 398 -4.09 14.50 1.12
C LEU A 398 -4.56 15.78 0.41
N ALA A 399 -5.86 16.03 0.36
CA ALA A 399 -6.48 17.09 -0.46
C ALA A 399 -5.89 18.50 -0.20
N GLU A 400 -5.47 18.79 1.03
CA GLU A 400 -4.83 20.07 1.35
C GLU A 400 -3.49 20.27 0.64
N PHE A 401 -2.74 19.18 0.44
CA PHE A 401 -1.38 19.16 -0.11
C PHE A 401 -1.34 18.80 -1.59
N SER A 402 -2.41 18.17 -2.11
CA SER A 402 -2.51 17.70 -3.48
C SER A 402 -2.95 18.81 -4.42
N ASN A 403 -2.19 19.04 -5.50
CA ASN A 403 -2.58 19.98 -6.56
C ASN A 403 -3.12 19.22 -7.77
N GLN A 404 -4.43 18.95 -7.78
CA GLN A 404 -5.08 18.21 -8.87
C GLN A 404 -5.13 18.97 -10.21
N GLU A 405 -4.65 20.22 -10.28
CA GLU A 405 -4.48 20.97 -11.53
C GLU A 405 -3.09 20.77 -12.16
N ALA A 406 -2.08 20.35 -11.37
CA ALA A 406 -0.68 20.31 -11.80
C ALA A 406 -0.46 19.46 -13.08
N TYR A 407 -1.02 18.26 -13.11
CA TYR A 407 -0.91 17.34 -14.26
C TYR A 407 -2.16 17.35 -15.16
N SER A 408 -3.19 18.16 -14.88
CA SER A 408 -4.47 18.15 -15.62
C SER A 408 -4.34 18.50 -17.10
N GLY A 409 -3.31 19.25 -17.46
CA GLY A 409 -2.98 19.63 -18.83
C GLY A 409 -2.42 18.51 -19.70
N TYR A 410 -1.89 17.45 -19.12
CA TYR A 410 -1.34 16.30 -19.86
C TYR A 410 -2.46 15.36 -20.30
N LYS A 411 -3.06 15.67 -21.45
CA LYS A 411 -4.07 14.86 -22.14
C LYS A 411 -3.47 14.36 -23.46
N LEU A 412 -3.99 13.26 -23.99
CA LEU A 412 -3.54 12.74 -25.29
C LEU A 412 -3.61 13.82 -26.37
N ASP A 413 -2.46 14.21 -26.89
CA ASP A 413 -2.29 15.24 -27.92
C ASP A 413 -1.05 14.94 -28.78
N LEU A 414 -1.24 14.23 -29.88
CA LEU A 414 -0.15 13.84 -30.77
C LEU A 414 0.46 15.02 -31.51
N ASP A 415 -0.31 16.10 -31.76
CA ASP A 415 0.24 17.32 -32.38
C ASP A 415 1.20 18.00 -31.40
N LYS A 416 0.90 17.95 -30.10
CA LYS A 416 1.78 18.45 -29.06
C LYS A 416 3.04 17.62 -28.90
N VAL A 417 2.94 16.29 -29.02
CA VAL A 417 4.11 15.39 -29.09
C VAL A 417 5.02 15.79 -30.25
N ASP A 418 4.47 15.98 -31.44
CA ASP A 418 5.24 16.37 -32.63
C ASP A 418 5.90 17.75 -32.45
N GLU A 419 5.19 18.73 -31.88
CA GLU A 419 5.73 20.06 -31.55
C GLU A 419 6.93 19.97 -30.61
N ILE A 420 6.77 19.26 -29.47
CA ILE A 420 7.80 19.14 -28.43
C ILE A 420 9.03 18.42 -28.97
N MET A 421 8.83 17.26 -29.60
CA MET A 421 9.94 16.44 -30.10
C MET A 421 10.72 17.15 -31.21
N THR A 422 10.02 17.78 -32.15
CA THR A 422 10.66 18.57 -33.21
C THR A 422 11.39 19.79 -32.64
N GLY A 423 10.76 20.50 -31.68
CA GLY A 423 11.37 21.64 -31.00
C GLY A 423 12.64 21.30 -30.24
N ALA A 424 12.72 20.08 -29.69
CA ALA A 424 13.91 19.56 -29.02
C ALA A 424 14.96 18.95 -29.97
N GLY A 425 14.72 19.01 -31.30
CA GLY A 425 15.67 18.57 -32.32
C GLY A 425 15.61 17.06 -32.62
N TYR A 426 14.51 16.39 -32.26
CA TYR A 426 14.23 15.05 -32.71
C TYR A 426 13.58 15.04 -34.09
N ALA A 427 13.79 13.98 -34.84
CA ALA A 427 13.15 13.71 -36.13
C ALA A 427 12.75 12.24 -36.20
N LYS A 428 11.70 11.91 -36.96
CA LYS A 428 11.31 10.51 -37.14
C LYS A 428 12.28 9.76 -38.06
N ASP A 429 12.77 8.59 -37.60
CA ASP A 429 13.50 7.60 -38.40
C ASP A 429 12.59 6.38 -38.56
N GLY A 430 11.94 6.31 -39.72
CA GLY A 430 10.74 5.51 -39.91
C GLY A 430 9.58 6.10 -39.10
N ASP A 431 8.97 5.27 -38.27
CA ASP A 431 7.85 5.69 -37.41
C ASP A 431 8.29 6.13 -36.00
N VAL A 432 9.59 6.04 -35.68
CA VAL A 432 10.13 6.27 -34.32
C VAL A 432 10.93 7.57 -34.26
N TRP A 433 10.74 8.34 -33.20
CA TRP A 433 11.56 9.52 -32.91
C TRP A 433 13.03 9.17 -32.71
N ALA A 434 13.91 9.96 -33.25
CA ALA A 434 15.36 9.78 -33.14
C ALA A 434 16.09 11.13 -33.06
N LYS A 435 17.22 11.15 -32.34
CA LYS A 435 18.14 12.27 -32.25
C LYS A 435 19.57 11.75 -32.30
N ASP A 436 20.43 12.38 -33.10
CA ASP A 436 21.82 11.97 -33.29
C ASP A 436 21.98 10.49 -33.69
N GLY A 437 21.04 9.97 -34.51
CA GLY A 437 21.04 8.59 -35.00
C GLY A 437 20.61 7.55 -33.96
N LYS A 438 20.11 7.97 -32.79
CA LYS A 438 19.57 7.08 -31.74
C LYS A 438 18.05 7.21 -31.68
N LYS A 439 17.36 6.09 -31.83
CA LYS A 439 15.92 6.03 -31.65
C LYS A 439 15.53 6.22 -30.18
N VAL A 440 14.37 6.83 -29.94
CA VAL A 440 13.77 6.91 -28.61
C VAL A 440 13.09 5.58 -28.32
N SER A 441 13.85 4.69 -27.69
CA SER A 441 13.39 3.37 -27.25
C SER A 441 13.72 3.19 -25.76
N PHE A 442 12.83 2.54 -25.02
CA PHE A 442 12.99 2.32 -23.58
C PHE A 442 12.26 1.08 -23.09
N VAL A 443 12.66 0.65 -21.90
CA VAL A 443 12.07 -0.50 -21.19
C VAL A 443 11.20 0.02 -20.05
N LEU A 444 9.95 -0.45 -20.03
CA LEU A 444 9.06 -0.31 -18.88
C LEU A 444 9.17 -1.56 -18.01
N LYS A 445 9.43 -1.35 -16.72
CA LYS A 445 9.47 -2.40 -15.71
C LYS A 445 8.27 -2.29 -14.76
N SER A 446 7.71 -3.43 -14.35
CA SER A 446 6.68 -3.53 -13.32
C SER A 446 6.76 -4.88 -12.61
N THR A 447 5.84 -5.16 -11.71
CA THR A 447 5.75 -6.47 -11.04
C THR A 447 5.09 -7.50 -11.94
N ALA A 448 5.70 -8.66 -12.08
CA ALA A 448 5.17 -9.77 -12.86
C ALA A 448 3.91 -10.37 -12.19
N GLY A 449 2.95 -10.79 -13.04
CA GLY A 449 1.73 -11.47 -12.57
C GLY A 449 0.57 -10.55 -12.19
N ASN A 450 0.76 -9.24 -12.16
CA ASN A 450 -0.31 -8.27 -11.92
C ASN A 450 -1.07 -7.98 -13.22
N LYS A 451 -2.25 -8.59 -13.38
CA LYS A 451 -3.05 -8.51 -14.61
C LYS A 451 -3.54 -7.10 -14.94
N ARG A 452 -3.83 -6.29 -13.93
CA ARG A 452 -4.20 -4.90 -14.09
C ARG A 452 -3.04 -4.11 -14.71
N ARG A 453 -1.83 -4.25 -14.18
CA ARG A 453 -0.62 -3.60 -14.72
C ARG A 453 -0.29 -4.10 -16.12
N GLU A 454 -0.37 -5.42 -16.35
CA GLU A 454 -0.13 -6.00 -17.69
C GLU A 454 -1.08 -5.40 -18.74
N LEU A 455 -2.35 -5.15 -18.40
CA LEU A 455 -3.29 -4.48 -19.30
C LEU A 455 -2.92 -3.01 -19.51
N THR A 456 -2.58 -2.29 -18.44
CA THR A 456 -2.13 -0.89 -18.49
C THR A 456 -0.92 -0.73 -19.42
N GLU A 457 0.08 -1.59 -19.26
CA GLU A 457 1.30 -1.63 -20.07
C GLU A 457 1.02 -1.85 -21.55
N GLN A 458 0.13 -2.79 -21.89
CA GLN A 458 -0.25 -3.08 -23.27
C GLN A 458 -0.98 -1.90 -23.93
N VAL A 459 -1.87 -1.23 -23.20
CA VAL A 459 -2.57 -0.03 -23.70
C VAL A 459 -1.57 1.11 -23.93
N MET A 460 -0.69 1.36 -22.96
CA MET A 460 0.35 2.38 -23.11
C MET A 460 1.32 2.07 -24.23
N GLN A 461 1.73 0.81 -24.40
CA GLN A 461 2.63 0.39 -25.49
C GLN A 461 2.06 0.76 -26.85
N GLN A 462 0.77 0.53 -27.07
CA GLN A 462 0.11 0.90 -28.31
C GLN A 462 0.04 2.43 -28.49
N GLN A 463 -0.38 3.16 -27.48
CA GLN A 463 -0.48 4.63 -27.55
C GLN A 463 0.90 5.29 -27.80
N LEU A 464 1.93 4.80 -27.15
CA LEU A 464 3.30 5.25 -27.34
C LEU A 464 3.84 4.93 -28.74
N ALA A 465 3.51 3.75 -29.28
CA ALA A 465 3.87 3.40 -30.65
C ALA A 465 3.20 4.33 -31.68
N ASP A 466 1.91 4.65 -31.47
CA ASP A 466 1.17 5.57 -32.31
C ASP A 466 1.77 7.01 -32.26
N ALA A 467 2.34 7.39 -31.11
CA ALA A 467 3.06 8.65 -30.92
C ALA A 467 4.50 8.65 -31.44
N GLY A 468 5.03 7.50 -31.83
CA GLY A 468 6.38 7.35 -32.36
C GLY A 468 7.46 7.02 -31.33
N PHE A 469 7.10 6.36 -30.22
CA PHE A 469 8.03 5.83 -29.23
C PHE A 469 8.06 4.31 -29.28
N GLU A 470 9.22 3.73 -28.97
CA GLU A 470 9.40 2.27 -28.95
C GLU A 470 9.57 1.82 -27.48
N MET A 471 8.50 1.23 -26.92
CA MET A 471 8.50 0.73 -25.54
C MET A 471 8.50 -0.80 -25.54
N THR A 472 9.39 -1.40 -24.75
CA THR A 472 9.36 -2.83 -24.40
C THR A 472 8.95 -3.01 -22.95
N ILE A 473 8.34 -4.16 -22.64
CA ILE A 473 7.84 -4.49 -21.29
C ILE A 473 8.73 -5.60 -20.73
N GLU A 474 9.26 -5.38 -19.52
CA GLU A 474 10.07 -6.35 -18.78
C GLU A 474 9.63 -6.42 -17.32
N ASN A 475 8.62 -7.24 -17.02
CA ASN A 475 8.12 -7.39 -15.67
C ASN A 475 9.00 -8.30 -14.81
N GLN A 476 9.18 -7.92 -13.55
CA GLN A 476 10.11 -8.52 -12.61
C GLN A 476 9.37 -9.06 -11.38
N LYS A 477 10.00 -9.94 -10.61
CA LYS A 477 9.51 -10.24 -9.27
C LYS A 477 9.60 -9.00 -8.40
N ALA A 478 8.63 -8.82 -7.47
CA ALA A 478 8.59 -7.64 -6.61
C ALA A 478 9.90 -7.43 -5.83
N GLY A 479 10.48 -8.48 -5.24
CA GLY A 479 11.75 -8.39 -4.53
C GLY A 479 12.92 -7.93 -5.40
N ASP A 480 13.01 -8.44 -6.64
CA ASP A 480 14.06 -8.03 -7.58
C ASP A 480 13.88 -6.56 -8.03
N LEU A 481 12.62 -6.15 -8.24
CA LEU A 481 12.31 -4.78 -8.67
C LEU A 481 12.57 -3.77 -7.56
N PHE A 482 11.92 -3.92 -6.41
CA PHE A 482 11.96 -2.95 -5.32
C PHE A 482 13.22 -3.07 -4.46
N GLY A 483 13.73 -4.28 -4.24
CA GLY A 483 14.91 -4.52 -3.40
C GLY A 483 16.24 -4.24 -4.09
N GLU A 484 16.30 -4.36 -5.42
CA GLU A 484 17.57 -4.29 -6.15
C GLU A 484 17.56 -3.24 -7.28
N GLN A 485 16.63 -3.35 -8.25
CA GLN A 485 16.73 -2.61 -9.51
C GLN A 485 16.39 -1.13 -9.36
N LEU A 486 15.28 -0.79 -8.68
CA LEU A 486 14.90 0.61 -8.46
C LEU A 486 15.92 1.37 -7.60
N PRO A 487 16.37 0.85 -6.43
CA PRO A 487 17.41 1.50 -5.65
C PRO A 487 18.73 1.68 -6.42
N ALA A 488 19.14 0.68 -7.21
CA ALA A 488 20.34 0.75 -8.04
C ALA A 488 20.21 1.71 -9.23
N GLY A 489 18.98 2.11 -9.63
CA GLY A 489 18.68 2.89 -10.83
C GLY A 489 18.77 2.08 -12.11
N ASP A 490 18.66 0.77 -12.02
CA ASP A 490 18.63 -0.13 -13.17
C ASP A 490 17.24 -0.20 -13.80
N PHE A 491 16.73 0.95 -14.19
CA PHE A 491 15.48 1.09 -14.93
C PHE A 491 15.46 2.41 -15.71
N GLN A 492 14.61 2.48 -16.73
CA GLN A 492 14.33 3.71 -17.46
C GLN A 492 12.99 4.31 -17.05
N ILE A 493 11.94 3.49 -17.02
CA ILE A 493 10.62 3.83 -16.52
C ILE A 493 10.03 2.62 -15.79
N ALA A 494 9.30 2.85 -14.71
CA ALA A 494 8.64 1.80 -13.95
C ALA A 494 7.19 2.16 -13.64
N LEU A 495 6.30 1.14 -13.59
CA LEU A 495 4.89 1.28 -13.22
C LEU A 495 4.65 0.60 -11.87
N TYR A 496 4.37 1.39 -10.85
CA TYR A 496 4.00 0.91 -9.51
C TYR A 496 3.27 1.97 -8.70
N ALA A 497 2.59 1.55 -7.61
CA ALA A 497 1.92 2.47 -6.70
C ALA A 497 2.86 2.92 -5.58
N GLN A 498 2.80 4.21 -5.27
CA GLN A 498 3.21 4.74 -3.96
C GLN A 498 2.01 4.71 -3.02
N THR A 499 2.24 4.26 -1.80
CA THR A 499 1.22 4.17 -0.76
C THR A 499 1.56 5.11 0.37
N ALA A 500 0.66 6.04 0.70
CA ALA A 500 0.79 6.83 1.91
C ALA A 500 0.49 5.94 3.13
N THR A 501 1.37 5.98 4.10
CA THR A 501 1.22 5.27 5.38
C THR A 501 0.72 6.18 6.49
N THR A 502 0.56 7.47 6.20
CA THR A 502 0.12 8.53 7.11
C THR A 502 -0.69 9.58 6.36
N LEU A 503 -1.27 10.53 7.09
CA LEU A 503 -2.02 11.66 6.51
C LEU A 503 -1.15 12.91 6.24
N ASN A 504 0.17 12.75 6.20
CA ASN A 504 1.11 13.80 5.84
C ASN A 504 1.73 13.57 4.46
N PRO A 505 2.09 14.64 3.74
CA PRO A 505 2.72 14.51 2.44
C PRO A 505 4.12 13.90 2.55
N GLY A 506 4.38 12.85 1.77
CA GLY A 506 5.66 12.10 1.77
C GLY A 506 6.55 12.34 0.55
N LEU A 507 6.30 13.36 -0.26
CA LEU A 507 7.07 13.60 -1.49
C LEU A 507 8.55 13.91 -1.22
N SER A 508 8.91 14.45 -0.05
CA SER A 508 10.31 14.64 0.33
C SER A 508 11.08 13.32 0.35
N THR A 509 10.46 12.23 0.80
CA THR A 509 11.08 10.89 0.81
C THR A 509 11.45 10.42 -0.60
N THR A 510 10.59 10.69 -1.59
CA THR A 510 10.70 10.14 -2.95
C THR A 510 11.25 11.11 -3.99
N MET A 511 11.26 12.44 -3.70
CA MET A 511 11.61 13.48 -4.69
C MET A 511 12.76 14.40 -4.25
N LEU A 512 13.09 14.45 -2.93
CA LEU A 512 14.20 15.29 -2.46
C LEU A 512 15.53 14.78 -3.03
N SER A 513 16.36 15.66 -3.60
CA SER A 513 17.59 15.24 -4.28
C SER A 513 18.60 14.55 -3.36
N THR A 514 18.63 14.91 -2.06
CA THR A 514 19.49 14.26 -1.06
C THR A 514 19.07 12.81 -0.74
N ASN A 515 17.86 12.41 -1.14
CA ASN A 515 17.33 11.05 -0.99
C ASN A 515 17.57 10.16 -2.24
N ILE A 516 18.35 10.65 -3.22
CA ILE A 516 18.83 9.81 -4.33
C ILE A 516 19.83 8.80 -3.77
N PRO A 517 19.61 7.48 -3.93
CA PRO A 517 20.58 6.46 -3.49
C PRO A 517 21.95 6.65 -4.14
N GLY A 518 22.99 6.71 -3.33
CA GLY A 518 24.36 6.91 -3.79
C GLY A 518 25.41 6.68 -2.70
N PRO A 519 26.70 6.75 -3.05
CA PRO A 519 27.78 6.52 -2.09
C PRO A 519 27.80 7.49 -0.90
N ASP A 520 27.28 8.71 -1.09
CA ASP A 520 27.31 9.77 -0.07
C ASP A 520 26.29 9.52 1.06
N ASN A 521 25.26 8.72 0.81
CA ASN A 521 24.24 8.33 1.79
C ASN A 521 24.18 6.81 2.01
N ASN A 522 25.26 6.08 1.75
CA ASN A 522 25.35 4.62 1.86
C ASN A 522 24.33 3.87 0.99
N ASN A 523 23.93 4.44 -0.14
CA ASN A 523 22.88 3.98 -1.05
C ASN A 523 21.48 3.95 -0.39
N ALA A 524 21.29 4.69 0.68
CA ALA A 524 19.98 4.89 1.28
C ALA A 524 19.15 5.92 0.50
N GLY A 525 17.83 5.95 0.79
CA GLY A 525 16.89 6.90 0.19
C GLY A 525 16.01 6.26 -0.88
N GLN A 526 14.87 6.93 -1.12
CA GLN A 526 13.81 6.43 -1.99
C GLN A 526 13.54 7.31 -3.22
N ASN A 527 14.37 8.33 -3.48
CA ASN A 527 14.31 9.06 -4.75
C ASN A 527 14.92 8.19 -5.87
N TRP A 528 14.24 7.09 -6.17
CA TRP A 528 14.67 6.14 -7.20
C TRP A 528 14.58 6.73 -8.61
N THR A 529 13.69 7.70 -8.81
CA THR A 529 13.56 8.45 -10.07
C THR A 529 14.77 9.34 -10.34
N ARG A 530 15.64 9.54 -9.36
CA ARG A 530 16.80 10.43 -9.43
C ARG A 530 16.41 11.85 -9.86
N THR A 531 15.23 12.27 -9.43
CA THR A 531 14.75 13.64 -9.61
C THR A 531 15.70 14.59 -8.90
N ASN A 532 16.20 15.57 -9.64
CA ASN A 532 17.10 16.60 -9.12
C ASN A 532 16.73 17.95 -9.76
N ILE A 533 15.73 18.60 -9.18
CA ILE A 533 15.19 19.88 -9.61
C ILE A 533 15.47 20.86 -8.46
N PRO A 534 16.47 21.76 -8.60
CA PRO A 534 16.94 22.60 -7.48
C PRO A 534 15.85 23.47 -6.84
N GLU A 535 14.82 23.83 -7.62
CA GLU A 535 13.70 24.65 -7.14
C GLU A 535 12.68 23.85 -6.31
N VAL A 536 12.66 22.52 -6.42
CA VAL A 536 11.74 21.63 -5.69
C VAL A 536 12.26 21.36 -4.27
N ASP A 537 13.55 21.13 -4.09
CA ASP A 537 14.14 20.78 -2.81
C ASP A 537 13.77 21.75 -1.66
N PRO A 538 13.89 23.09 -1.82
CA PRO A 538 13.50 24.02 -0.77
C PRO A 538 12.02 23.92 -0.37
N LEU A 539 11.15 23.66 -1.34
CA LEU A 539 9.70 23.53 -1.10
C LEU A 539 9.40 22.24 -0.33
N LEU A 540 10.05 21.13 -0.67
CA LEU A 540 9.88 19.86 0.06
C LEU A 540 10.40 19.96 1.50
N ILE A 541 11.52 20.66 1.71
CA ILE A 541 12.04 20.94 3.06
C ILE A 541 11.05 21.85 3.83
N GLU A 542 10.46 22.86 3.17
CA GLU A 542 9.43 23.71 3.78
C GLU A 542 8.18 22.88 4.18
N VAL A 543 7.75 21.93 3.33
CA VAL A 543 6.64 21.00 3.66
C VAL A 543 6.93 20.20 4.92
N ASP A 544 8.16 19.76 5.13
CA ASP A 544 8.54 18.95 6.29
C ASP A 544 8.69 19.79 7.58
N THR A 545 9.01 21.09 7.45
CA THR A 545 9.41 21.92 8.60
C THR A 545 8.47 23.07 8.94
N GLU A 546 7.63 23.52 8.01
CA GLU A 546 6.68 24.64 8.24
C GLU A 546 5.48 24.16 9.06
N THR A 547 5.27 24.78 10.21
CA THR A 547 4.19 24.44 11.14
C THR A 547 2.88 25.20 10.90
N ASP A 548 2.89 26.24 10.06
CA ASP A 548 1.67 26.91 9.59
C ASP A 548 1.03 26.06 8.47
N PRO A 549 -0.16 25.47 8.70
CA PRO A 549 -0.76 24.54 7.74
C PRO A 549 -0.99 25.16 6.34
N ALA A 550 -1.35 26.46 6.29
CA ALA A 550 -1.63 27.12 5.02
C ALA A 550 -0.37 27.31 4.17
N LYS A 551 0.75 27.69 4.79
CA LYS A 551 2.03 27.83 4.10
C LYS A 551 2.58 26.47 3.68
N ARG A 552 2.46 25.47 4.57
CA ARG A 552 2.82 24.09 4.28
C ARG A 552 2.10 23.55 3.04
N ALA A 553 0.78 23.75 2.98
CA ALA A 553 -0.04 23.38 1.83
C ALA A 553 0.34 24.13 0.56
N GLU A 554 0.66 25.44 0.67
CA GLU A 554 1.13 26.24 -0.46
C GLU A 554 2.47 25.71 -1.01
N ALA A 555 3.42 25.37 -0.14
CA ALA A 555 4.71 24.81 -0.52
C ALA A 555 4.54 23.44 -1.23
N ALA A 556 3.68 22.56 -0.70
CA ALA A 556 3.39 21.26 -1.31
C ALA A 556 2.79 21.41 -2.72
N LYS A 557 1.82 22.29 -2.91
CA LYS A 557 1.20 22.55 -4.21
C LYS A 557 2.17 23.17 -5.23
N LYS A 558 3.06 24.05 -4.78
CA LYS A 558 4.12 24.59 -5.65
C LYS A 558 5.14 23.52 -6.06
N ALA A 559 5.47 22.60 -5.14
CA ALA A 559 6.33 21.47 -5.47
C ALA A 559 5.68 20.57 -6.54
N ASP A 560 4.38 20.27 -6.41
CA ASP A 560 3.61 19.55 -7.42
C ASP A 560 3.65 20.23 -8.80
N ASP A 561 3.48 21.57 -8.86
CA ASP A 561 3.54 22.33 -10.11
C ASP A 561 4.92 22.18 -10.78
N LEU A 562 6.00 22.32 -10.04
CA LEU A 562 7.36 22.19 -10.59
C LEU A 562 7.67 20.75 -11.02
N LEU A 563 7.20 19.75 -10.27
CA LEU A 563 7.33 18.34 -10.64
C LEU A 563 6.55 18.03 -11.92
N ALA A 564 5.36 18.62 -12.08
CA ALA A 564 4.54 18.50 -13.27
C ALA A 564 5.14 19.23 -14.49
N GLU A 565 5.65 20.45 -14.34
CA GLU A 565 6.34 21.17 -15.41
C GLU A 565 7.52 20.38 -15.99
N ASN A 566 8.24 19.68 -15.12
CA ASN A 566 9.38 18.85 -15.49
C ASN A 566 9.00 17.40 -15.84
N VAL A 567 7.74 17.02 -15.65
CA VAL A 567 7.28 15.63 -15.73
C VAL A 567 8.29 14.70 -15.05
N ALA A 568 8.61 14.99 -13.79
CA ALA A 568 9.55 14.16 -13.01
C ALA A 568 9.09 12.71 -12.94
N SER A 569 7.76 12.53 -12.88
CA SER A 569 7.02 11.27 -13.01
C SER A 569 5.61 11.59 -13.51
N LEU A 570 4.82 10.61 -13.92
CA LEU A 570 3.46 10.84 -14.43
C LEU A 570 2.44 10.06 -13.60
N PRO A 571 1.63 10.72 -12.75
CA PRO A 571 0.57 10.07 -11.98
C PRO A 571 -0.49 9.49 -12.91
N LEU A 572 -1.07 8.34 -12.55
CA LEU A 572 -2.01 7.61 -13.38
C LEU A 572 -3.37 7.43 -12.69
N ASP A 573 -3.45 6.60 -11.68
CA ASP A 573 -4.73 6.30 -11.01
C ASP A 573 -4.63 6.31 -9.48
N PRO A 574 -5.78 6.53 -8.78
CA PRO A 574 -5.81 6.60 -7.32
C PRO A 574 -5.74 5.22 -6.63
N LEU A 575 -5.65 4.14 -7.37
CA LEU A 575 -5.65 2.74 -6.94
C LEU A 575 -6.65 2.46 -5.79
N PRO A 576 -7.92 2.21 -6.09
CA PRO A 576 -8.96 2.04 -5.06
C PRO A 576 -8.71 0.79 -4.20
N ASN A 577 -9.13 0.85 -2.94
CA ASN A 577 -9.17 -0.31 -2.06
C ASN A 577 -10.55 -0.99 -2.15
N ILE A 578 -10.57 -2.31 -2.15
CA ILE A 578 -11.79 -3.12 -2.24
C ILE A 578 -11.82 -4.11 -1.07
N GLY A 579 -12.98 -4.21 -0.41
CA GLY A 579 -13.22 -5.21 0.63
C GLY A 579 -14.47 -6.03 0.31
N PHE A 580 -14.43 -7.34 0.58
CA PHE A 580 -15.57 -8.23 0.48
C PHE A 580 -15.84 -8.87 1.84
N TYR A 581 -17.11 -8.89 2.25
CA TYR A 581 -17.56 -9.30 3.58
C TYR A 581 -18.74 -10.26 3.45
N GLY A 582 -18.58 -11.49 3.92
CA GLY A 582 -19.56 -12.57 3.76
C GLY A 582 -20.84 -12.37 4.57
N ASP A 583 -21.90 -13.11 4.19
CA ASP A 583 -23.20 -13.03 4.85
C ASP A 583 -23.21 -13.54 6.30
N ASN A 584 -22.20 -14.31 6.69
CA ASN A 584 -22.07 -14.90 8.03
C ASN A 584 -21.45 -13.96 9.08
N ILE A 585 -20.95 -12.81 8.67
CA ILE A 585 -20.43 -11.76 9.56
C ILE A 585 -21.33 -10.50 9.51
N SER A 586 -21.22 -9.67 10.54
CA SER A 586 -21.97 -8.42 10.64
C SER A 586 -21.12 -7.37 11.36
N GLY A 587 -21.16 -6.15 10.89
CA GLY A 587 -20.40 -5.04 11.43
C GLY A 587 -20.50 -3.79 10.56
N ASP A 588 -19.80 -2.75 10.94
CA ASP A 588 -19.52 -1.61 10.07
C ASP A 588 -18.39 -2.00 9.11
N PHE A 589 -18.77 -2.36 7.90
CA PHE A 589 -17.83 -2.72 6.86
C PHE A 589 -17.43 -1.46 6.08
N SER A 590 -16.42 -0.78 6.59
CA SER A 590 -15.75 0.35 5.97
C SER A 590 -14.27 0.05 5.80
N ILE A 591 -13.61 0.73 4.88
CA ILE A 591 -12.18 0.59 4.65
C ILE A 591 -11.52 1.85 5.21
N ASP A 592 -10.64 1.69 6.19
CA ASP A 592 -9.72 2.74 6.59
C ASP A 592 -8.61 2.88 5.55
N VAL A 593 -8.31 4.09 5.16
CA VAL A 593 -7.37 4.35 4.05
C VAL A 593 -5.91 4.02 4.39
N ILE A 594 -5.59 3.90 5.67
CA ILE A 594 -4.26 3.54 6.18
C ILE A 594 -4.28 2.11 6.76
N LYS A 595 -5.28 1.80 7.61
CA LYS A 595 -5.36 0.53 8.34
C LYS A 595 -6.05 -0.60 7.54
N GLY A 596 -6.60 -0.31 6.38
CA GLY A 596 -7.18 -1.30 5.48
C GLY A 596 -8.58 -1.79 5.87
N PRO A 597 -9.02 -2.93 5.27
CA PRO A 597 -10.41 -3.38 5.33
C PRO A 597 -10.82 -4.03 6.65
N TRP A 598 -9.88 -4.34 7.53
CA TRP A 598 -10.12 -5.08 8.79
C TRP A 598 -9.85 -4.24 10.04
N TRP A 599 -9.66 -2.95 9.91
CA TRP A 599 -9.24 -2.03 10.97
C TRP A 599 -10.13 -2.06 12.21
N ASN A 600 -11.41 -2.34 12.06
CA ASN A 600 -12.40 -2.39 13.13
C ASN A 600 -12.98 -3.79 13.37
N ILE A 601 -12.28 -4.85 12.96
CA ILE A 601 -12.72 -6.24 13.06
C ILE A 601 -13.11 -6.65 14.49
N SER A 602 -12.50 -6.04 15.50
CA SER A 602 -12.84 -6.26 16.91
C SER A 602 -14.31 -5.91 17.24
N THR A 603 -14.95 -5.05 16.43
CA THR A 603 -16.34 -4.63 16.60
C THR A 603 -17.36 -5.50 15.87
N TRP A 604 -16.89 -6.42 15.00
CA TRP A 604 -17.76 -7.28 14.21
C TRP A 604 -18.35 -8.42 15.05
N THR A 605 -19.36 -9.08 14.49
CA THR A 605 -20.00 -10.25 15.09
C THR A 605 -20.16 -11.34 14.06
N VAL A 606 -20.13 -12.59 14.51
CA VAL A 606 -20.46 -13.77 13.68
C VAL A 606 -21.94 -14.05 13.86
N LYS A 607 -22.66 -14.23 12.75
CA LYS A 607 -24.06 -14.64 12.78
C LYS A 607 -24.15 -16.11 13.14
N SER A 608 -25.04 -16.44 14.08
CA SER A 608 -25.31 -17.80 14.56
C SER A 608 -26.08 -18.63 13.54
#